data_c4898f4ba221e33788c4838da04049fb
#
_entry.id   c4898f4ba221e33788c4838da04049fb
#
_cell.length_a   1.000
_cell.length_b   1.000
_cell.length_c   1.000
_cell.angle_alpha   90.00
_cell.angle_beta   90.00
_cell.angle_gamma   90.00
#
_symmetry.space_group_name_H-M   'P 1'
#
loop_
_entity.id
_entity.type
_entity.pdbx_description
1 polymer ?
#
loop_
_entity_poly.entity_id
_entity_poly.type
_entity_poly.pdbx_seq_one_letter_code
_entity_poly.pdbx_strand_id
1 'polypeptide(L)'
;MQPKQIFTNADISGDLTSEAVDISHLKGFSIELDWTTSDCEGTFAVELSNTGNTWNPIPADQLTATAAIEGADGTGTIELTTQMAKVRVTFTNTAGATGTLNGWIGGKAL
;
A
#
# COMPACT_ATOMS: atom_id res chain seq x y z
N MET A 1 -10.62 -13.99 0.82
CA MET A 1 -9.63 -13.74 1.88
C MET A 1 -10.19 -12.73 2.85
N GLN A 2 -9.96 -12.94 4.13
CA GLN A 2 -10.24 -11.91 5.13
C GLN A 2 -9.28 -10.74 4.91
N PRO A 3 -9.74 -9.50 4.95
CA PRO A 3 -8.83 -8.36 4.86
C PRO A 3 -7.76 -8.43 5.95
N LYS A 4 -6.53 -8.18 5.56
CA LYS A 4 -5.39 -8.16 6.47
C LYS A 4 -4.88 -6.74 6.65
N GLN A 5 -4.72 -6.31 7.89
CA GLN A 5 -4.18 -4.98 8.17
C GLN A 5 -2.66 -4.99 7.96
N ILE A 6 -2.18 -4.08 7.15
CA ILE A 6 -0.75 -3.96 6.81
C ILE A 6 -0.11 -2.71 7.40
N PHE A 7 -0.89 -1.69 7.75
CA PHE A 7 -0.45 -0.54 8.52
C PHE A 7 -1.43 -0.31 9.67
N THR A 8 -0.92 -0.18 10.88
CA THR A 8 -1.71 0.04 12.09
C THR A 8 -1.20 1.30 12.78
N ASN A 9 -1.93 2.38 12.68
CA ASN A 9 -1.57 3.69 13.27
C ASN A 9 -0.11 4.02 12.99
N ALA A 10 0.34 3.77 11.76
CA ALA A 10 1.74 3.96 11.38
C ALA A 10 2.06 5.45 11.29
N ASP A 11 3.24 5.83 11.74
CA ASP A 11 3.71 7.20 11.70
C ASP A 11 4.23 7.54 10.31
N ILE A 12 3.57 8.48 9.62
CA ILE A 12 3.94 8.91 8.27
C ILE A 12 4.90 10.09 8.24
N SER A 13 5.53 10.41 9.35
CA SER A 13 6.61 11.41 9.38
C SER A 13 7.87 10.95 8.66
N GLY A 14 7.97 9.69 8.31
CA GLY A 14 9.08 9.08 7.56
C GLY A 14 8.57 8.05 6.58
N ASP A 15 9.51 7.44 5.85
CA ASP A 15 9.20 6.39 4.89
C ASP A 15 8.76 5.11 5.61
N LEU A 16 7.83 4.38 5.00
CA LEU A 16 7.29 3.14 5.56
C LEU A 16 7.34 2.03 4.51
N THR A 17 7.48 0.79 5.00
CA THR A 17 7.33 -0.41 4.19
C THR A 17 6.46 -1.39 4.96
N SER A 18 5.37 -1.86 4.35
CA SER A 18 4.50 -2.84 4.98
C SER A 18 5.17 -4.21 5.05
N GLU A 19 4.62 -5.11 5.86
CA GLU A 19 4.99 -6.51 5.77
C GLU A 19 4.61 -7.08 4.40
N ALA A 20 5.29 -8.15 4.00
CA ALA A 20 4.96 -8.87 2.78
C ALA A 20 3.72 -9.73 3.01
N VAL A 21 2.81 -9.73 2.04
CA VAL A 21 1.58 -10.52 2.10
C VAL A 21 1.56 -11.51 0.94
N ASP A 22 1.24 -12.77 1.25
CA ASP A 22 1.10 -13.82 0.23
C ASP A 22 -0.24 -13.62 -0.49
N ILE A 23 -0.16 -13.40 -1.79
CA ILE A 23 -1.32 -13.23 -2.68
C ILE A 23 -1.42 -14.33 -3.74
N SER A 24 -0.62 -15.39 -3.61
CA SER A 24 -0.58 -16.47 -4.60
C SER A 24 -1.90 -17.20 -4.78
N HIS A 25 -2.78 -17.13 -3.77
CA HIS A 25 -4.11 -17.74 -3.80
C HIS A 25 -5.21 -16.77 -4.27
N LEU A 26 -4.84 -15.57 -4.71
CA LEU A 26 -5.79 -14.54 -5.08
C LEU A 26 -5.82 -14.33 -6.59
N LYS A 27 -7.01 -14.03 -7.10
CA LYS A 27 -7.27 -13.65 -8.48
C LYS A 27 -6.84 -12.21 -8.74
N GLY A 28 -7.02 -11.38 -7.74
CA GLY A 28 -6.61 -9.98 -7.71
C GLY A 28 -6.71 -9.47 -6.29
N PHE A 29 -6.11 -8.33 -6.03
CA PHE A 29 -6.14 -7.74 -4.69
C PHE A 29 -6.42 -6.25 -4.75
N SER A 30 -6.89 -5.72 -3.62
CA SER A 30 -7.05 -4.30 -3.40
C SER A 30 -6.38 -3.90 -2.10
N ILE A 31 -5.89 -2.68 -2.05
CA ILE A 31 -5.31 -2.08 -0.85
C ILE A 31 -6.14 -0.86 -0.53
N GLU A 32 -6.71 -0.81 0.68
CA GLU A 32 -7.41 0.35 1.20
C GLU A 32 -6.50 1.07 2.18
N LEU A 33 -6.40 2.37 2.03
CA LEU A 33 -5.56 3.24 2.85
C LEU A 33 -6.42 4.35 3.43
N ASP A 34 -6.12 4.70 4.68
CA ASP A 34 -6.87 5.69 5.43
C ASP A 34 -5.86 6.45 6.28
N TRP A 35 -5.82 7.75 6.16
CA TRP A 35 -4.83 8.56 6.86
C TRP A 35 -5.44 9.79 7.49
N THR A 36 -4.85 10.17 8.62
CA THR A 36 -5.10 11.43 9.32
C THR A 36 -3.79 12.18 9.38
N THR A 37 -3.77 13.40 8.91
CA THR A 37 -2.55 14.19 8.88
C THR A 37 -2.85 15.67 9.11
N SER A 38 -1.90 16.35 9.71
CA SER A 38 -1.94 17.81 9.83
C SER A 38 -1.08 18.49 8.76
N ASP A 39 -0.04 17.82 8.25
CA ASP A 39 0.90 18.43 7.32
C ASP A 39 1.65 17.45 6.41
N CYS A 40 1.48 16.14 6.57
CA CYS A 40 2.24 15.16 5.78
C CYS A 40 1.81 15.11 4.33
N GLU A 41 2.78 14.94 3.45
CA GLU A 41 2.60 14.67 2.03
C GLU A 41 3.47 13.48 1.64
N GLY A 42 3.03 12.70 0.69
CA GLY A 42 3.81 11.56 0.20
C GLY A 42 3.08 10.70 -0.79
N THR A 43 3.77 9.69 -1.28
CA THR A 43 3.26 8.79 -2.31
C THR A 43 3.36 7.35 -1.88
N PHE A 44 2.44 6.54 -2.37
CA PHE A 44 2.44 5.09 -2.16
C PHE A 44 2.94 4.39 -3.41
N ALA A 45 3.67 3.30 -3.21
CA ALA A 45 4.08 2.41 -4.28
C ALA A 45 3.77 0.97 -3.90
N VAL A 46 3.49 0.14 -4.90
CA VAL A 46 3.26 -1.29 -4.71
C VAL A 46 4.44 -2.02 -5.30
N GLU A 47 5.00 -2.94 -4.53
CA GLU A 47 6.09 -3.80 -4.97
C GLU A 47 5.66 -5.26 -4.95
N LEU A 48 6.06 -6.01 -5.96
CA LEU A 48 5.72 -7.42 -6.11
C LEU A 48 6.97 -8.29 -6.11
N SER A 49 6.83 -9.51 -5.64
CA SER A 49 7.90 -10.50 -5.61
C SER A 49 7.32 -11.92 -5.68
N ASN A 50 8.06 -12.84 -6.27
CA ASN A 50 7.76 -14.27 -6.17
C ASN A 50 8.51 -14.94 -5.01
N THR A 51 9.68 -14.44 -4.68
CA THR A 51 10.57 -15.07 -3.71
C THR A 51 10.48 -14.45 -2.31
N GLY A 52 10.08 -13.18 -2.22
CA GLY A 52 10.16 -12.40 -1.00
C GLY A 52 11.54 -11.75 -0.77
N ASN A 53 12.49 -11.98 -1.67
CA ASN A 53 13.85 -11.43 -1.57
C ASN A 53 14.13 -10.36 -2.59
N THR A 54 13.53 -10.47 -3.78
CA THR A 54 13.69 -9.51 -4.87
C THR A 54 12.35 -8.81 -5.09
N TRP A 55 12.34 -7.49 -4.91
CA TRP A 55 11.12 -6.69 -4.99
C TRP A 55 11.22 -5.73 -6.16
N ASN A 56 10.15 -5.68 -6.97
CA ASN A 56 10.07 -4.82 -8.13
C ASN A 56 8.85 -3.91 -8.00
N PRO A 57 9.03 -2.59 -8.08
CA PRO A 57 7.90 -1.67 -8.04
C PRO A 57 7.07 -1.78 -9.32
N ILE A 58 5.77 -1.57 -9.19
CA ILE A 58 4.86 -1.54 -10.33
C ILE A 58 4.72 -0.09 -10.77
N PRO A 59 4.91 0.20 -12.07
CA PRO A 59 4.63 1.54 -12.58
C PRO A 59 3.18 1.95 -12.30
N ALA A 60 2.96 3.21 -11.95
CA ALA A 60 1.64 3.71 -11.59
C ALA A 60 0.60 3.52 -12.70
N ASP A 61 1.01 3.56 -13.96
CA ASP A 61 0.12 3.38 -15.11
C ASP A 61 -0.40 1.95 -15.26
N GLN A 62 0.17 0.98 -14.54
CA GLN A 62 -0.29 -0.40 -14.51
C GLN A 62 -1.27 -0.67 -13.36
N LEU A 63 -1.49 0.28 -12.47
CA LEU A 63 -2.44 0.17 -11.38
C LEU A 63 -3.80 0.70 -11.83
N THR A 64 -4.88 0.03 -11.38
CA THR A 64 -6.24 0.48 -11.67
C THR A 64 -6.55 1.79 -10.96
N ALA A 65 -6.02 1.95 -9.74
CA ALA A 65 -6.16 3.18 -8.96
C ALA A 65 -4.89 3.39 -8.16
N THR A 66 -4.57 4.64 -7.88
CA THR A 66 -3.40 5.03 -7.08
C THR A 66 -3.82 5.95 -5.95
N ALA A 67 -2.95 6.09 -4.94
CA ALA A 67 -3.21 6.94 -3.79
C ALA A 67 -1.99 7.79 -3.46
N ALA A 68 -2.25 8.98 -2.94
CA ALA A 68 -1.21 9.88 -2.44
C ALA A 68 -1.76 10.69 -1.27
N ILE A 69 -0.89 11.10 -0.36
CA ILE A 69 -1.23 11.99 0.74
C ILE A 69 -0.80 13.41 0.38
N GLU A 70 -1.71 14.36 0.50
CA GLU A 70 -1.52 15.74 0.05
C GLU A 70 -1.76 16.77 1.15
N GLY A 71 -1.41 16.45 2.39
CA GLY A 71 -1.50 17.37 3.51
C GLY A 71 -2.87 17.46 4.17
N ALA A 72 -3.78 16.54 3.87
CA ALA A 72 -5.12 16.50 4.44
C ALA A 72 -5.52 15.07 4.75
N ASP A 73 -6.46 14.90 5.68
CA ASP A 73 -7.05 13.60 5.97
C ASP A 73 -7.71 13.03 4.72
N GLY A 74 -7.62 11.74 4.53
CA GLY A 74 -8.22 11.12 3.36
C GLY A 74 -8.13 9.61 3.35
N THR A 75 -8.60 9.05 2.25
CA THR A 75 -8.56 7.62 1.99
C THR A 75 -8.13 7.38 0.55
N GLY A 76 -7.62 6.20 0.28
CA GLY A 76 -7.24 5.81 -1.06
C GLY A 76 -7.37 4.32 -1.26
N THR A 77 -7.47 3.91 -2.52
CA THR A 77 -7.56 2.51 -2.90
C THR A 77 -6.60 2.24 -4.05
N ILE A 78 -5.88 1.13 -3.96
CA ILE A 78 -5.00 0.66 -5.02
C ILE A 78 -5.45 -0.75 -5.40
N GLU A 79 -5.65 -1.02 -6.68
CA GLU A 79 -6.09 -2.32 -7.15
C GLU A 79 -5.16 -2.85 -8.23
N LEU A 80 -4.95 -4.17 -8.23
CA LEU A 80 -4.09 -4.83 -9.20
C LEU A 80 -4.47 -6.30 -9.35
N THR A 81 -4.40 -6.79 -10.59
CA THR A 81 -4.44 -8.21 -10.91
C THR A 81 -3.03 -8.64 -11.32
N THR A 82 -2.52 -9.69 -10.69
CA THR A 82 -1.14 -10.14 -10.92
C THR A 82 -1.01 -11.65 -10.71
N GLN A 83 0.01 -12.24 -11.32
CA GLN A 83 0.40 -13.62 -11.08
C GLN A 83 1.58 -13.76 -10.12
N MET A 84 2.07 -12.65 -9.58
CA MET A 84 3.14 -12.69 -8.59
C MET A 84 2.64 -13.23 -7.26
N ALA A 85 3.54 -13.78 -6.45
CA ALA A 85 3.18 -14.48 -5.22
C ALA A 85 3.02 -13.58 -4.01
N LYS A 86 3.74 -12.48 -3.96
CA LYS A 86 3.80 -11.61 -2.76
C LYS A 86 3.72 -10.15 -3.14
N VAL A 87 3.13 -9.36 -2.24
CA VAL A 87 2.99 -7.90 -2.37
C VAL A 87 3.41 -7.21 -1.08
N ARG A 88 3.98 -6.04 -1.21
CA ARG A 88 4.14 -5.08 -0.10
C ARG A 88 3.88 -3.67 -0.62
N VAL A 89 3.55 -2.77 0.31
CA VAL A 89 3.28 -1.37 0.01
C VAL A 89 4.34 -0.52 0.67
N THR A 90 4.85 0.46 -0.06
CA THR A 90 5.77 1.45 0.49
C THR A 90 5.13 2.82 0.48
N PHE A 91 5.48 3.63 1.46
CA PHE A 91 5.12 5.04 1.53
C PHE A 91 6.40 5.86 1.59
N THR A 92 6.51 6.87 0.73
CA THR A 92 7.62 7.80 0.72
C THR A 92 7.10 9.16 1.16
N ASN A 93 7.58 9.64 2.31
CA ASN A 93 7.26 10.98 2.80
C ASN A 93 8.01 12.02 1.97
N THR A 94 7.31 13.00 1.43
CA THR A 94 7.91 14.09 0.65
C THR A 94 7.87 15.41 1.41
N ALA A 95 7.04 15.56 2.42
CA ALA A 95 6.97 16.75 3.27
C ALA A 95 6.17 16.44 4.53
N GLY A 96 6.41 17.22 5.59
CA GLY A 96 5.64 17.18 6.82
C GLY A 96 6.13 16.17 7.84
N ALA A 97 5.66 16.33 9.07
CA ALA A 97 6.17 15.60 10.23
C ALA A 97 5.07 14.98 11.11
N THR A 98 3.78 15.15 10.79
CA THR A 98 2.67 14.65 11.62
C THR A 98 1.62 13.94 10.80
N GLY A 99 1.27 12.75 11.21
CA GLY A 99 0.18 12.00 10.61
C GLY A 99 0.24 10.52 10.94
N THR A 100 -0.90 9.83 10.77
CA THR A 100 -1.02 8.39 10.99
C THR A 100 -1.70 7.73 9.80
N LEU A 101 -1.31 6.47 9.55
CA LEU A 101 -1.79 5.68 8.44
C LEU A 101 -2.30 4.33 8.92
N ASN A 102 -3.47 3.95 8.42
CA ASN A 102 -3.97 2.59 8.51
C ASN A 102 -4.15 2.04 7.10
N GLY A 103 -3.93 0.76 6.93
CA GLY A 103 -4.05 0.13 5.62
C GLY A 103 -4.39 -1.33 5.72
N TRP A 104 -5.18 -1.80 4.76
CA TRP A 104 -5.63 -3.19 4.68
C TRP A 104 -5.47 -3.70 3.26
N ILE A 105 -5.19 -5.00 3.14
CA ILE A 105 -5.19 -5.68 1.87
C ILE A 105 -6.25 -6.78 1.88
N GLY A 106 -7.00 -6.88 0.79
CA GLY A 106 -7.98 -7.92 0.59
C GLY A 106 -7.98 -8.37 -0.86
N GLY A 107 -8.75 -9.40 -1.19
CA GLY A 107 -8.80 -9.88 -2.54
C GLY A 107 -9.78 -11.02 -2.72
N LYS A 108 -9.96 -11.40 -3.99
CA LYS A 108 -10.84 -12.51 -4.36
C LYS A 108 -10.00 -13.77 -4.55
N ALA A 109 -10.50 -14.90 -4.03
CA ALA A 109 -9.88 -16.20 -4.24
C ALA A 109 -9.90 -16.59 -5.71
N LEU A 110 -8.91 -17.38 -6.10
CA LEU A 110 -8.86 -17.98 -7.43
C LEU A 110 -10.04 -18.90 -7.72
#